data_05809403db5a16d812eaa84acda2dc3b
#
_entry.id   05809403db5a16d812eaa84acda2dc3b
#
_cell.length_a   1.000
_cell.length_b   1.000
_cell.length_c   1.000
_cell.angle_alpha   90.00
_cell.angle_beta   90.00
_cell.angle_gamma   90.00
#
_symmetry.space_group_name_H-M   'P 1'
#
loop_
_entity.id
_entity.type
_entity.pdbx_description
1 polymer ?
#
loop_
_entity_poly.entity_id
_entity_poly.type
_entity_poly.pdbx_seq_one_letter_code
_entity_poly.pdbx_strand_id
1 'polypeptide(L)'
;MPTKEETLQEIGQNAHDSLAQMVAALECDYDRLDDLRDDCPDDERDELAALEKSAGDCEDLDDAQRRIQEDPLCIEVRSNWQPPGVTLEPPGEYCILLQTGGPAVRIIGTLHNNEPVSAMLQTQDWGTSWTDYGDSNADMLLTYAGSFWYGA
;
A
#
# COMPACT_ATOMS: atom_id res chain seq x y z
N MET A 1 7.41 -0.49 29.72
CA MET A 1 8.12 -0.42 28.43
C MET A 1 7.59 -1.48 27.49
N PRO A 2 7.20 -1.13 26.26
CA PRO A 2 6.78 -2.13 25.30
C PRO A 2 7.92 -3.07 24.93
N THR A 3 7.60 -4.33 24.63
CA THR A 3 8.56 -5.29 24.10
C THR A 3 8.91 -4.96 22.66
N LYS A 4 9.97 -5.59 22.10
CA LYS A 4 10.28 -5.43 20.67
C LYS A 4 9.12 -5.91 19.78
N GLU A 5 8.46 -7.00 20.17
CA GLU A 5 7.30 -7.51 19.43
C GLU A 5 6.13 -6.52 19.45
N GLU A 6 5.83 -5.93 20.60
CA GLU A 6 4.80 -4.91 20.73
C GLU A 6 5.12 -3.67 19.91
N THR A 7 6.38 -3.25 19.90
CA THR A 7 6.84 -2.12 19.10
C THR A 7 6.69 -2.40 17.60
N LEU A 8 7.09 -3.60 17.15
CA LEU A 8 6.94 -4.01 15.75
C LEU A 8 5.47 -4.09 15.35
N GLN A 9 4.61 -4.59 16.25
CA GLN A 9 3.17 -4.65 15.99
C GLN A 9 2.56 -3.25 15.84
N GLU A 10 2.96 -2.31 16.67
CA GLU A 10 2.49 -0.92 16.59
C GLU A 10 2.98 -0.24 15.29
N ILE A 11 4.24 -0.43 14.93
CA ILE A 11 4.79 0.10 13.67
C ILE A 11 4.01 -0.46 12.49
N GLY A 12 3.77 -1.77 12.47
CA GLY A 12 3.00 -2.43 11.41
C GLY A 12 1.57 -1.93 11.34
N GLN A 13 0.91 -1.79 12.49
CA GLN A 13 -0.47 -1.30 12.55
C GLN A 13 -0.59 0.12 11.99
N ASN A 14 0.32 1.00 12.40
CA ASN A 14 0.33 2.40 11.94
C ASN A 14 0.55 2.48 10.43
N ALA A 15 1.50 1.72 9.91
CA ALA A 15 1.76 1.67 8.47
C ALA A 15 0.57 1.08 7.70
N HIS A 16 0.00 0.00 8.21
CA HIS A 16 -1.16 -0.66 7.60
C HIS A 16 -2.35 0.28 7.54
N ASP A 17 -2.62 1.01 8.63
CA ASP A 17 -3.73 1.97 8.68
C ASP A 17 -3.53 3.10 7.66
N SER A 18 -2.30 3.58 7.51
CA SER A 18 -1.96 4.61 6.52
C SER A 18 -2.18 4.10 5.09
N LEU A 19 -1.71 2.89 4.80
CA LEU A 19 -1.91 2.26 3.49
C LEU A 19 -3.40 2.02 3.20
N ALA A 20 -4.14 1.55 4.20
CA ALA A 20 -5.57 1.30 4.06
C ALA A 20 -6.34 2.59 3.77
N GLN A 21 -5.96 3.70 4.41
CA GLN A 21 -6.57 5.01 4.13
C GLN A 21 -6.30 5.46 2.69
N MET A 22 -5.07 5.29 2.21
CA MET A 22 -4.72 5.64 0.82
C MET A 22 -5.46 4.77 -0.19
N VAL A 23 -5.60 3.48 0.08
CA VAL A 23 -6.35 2.56 -0.81
C VAL A 23 -7.85 2.88 -0.77
N ALA A 24 -8.41 3.20 0.40
CA ALA A 24 -9.81 3.63 0.51
C ALA A 24 -10.07 4.87 -0.34
N ALA A 25 -9.16 5.84 -0.33
CA ALA A 25 -9.25 7.04 -1.16
C ALA A 25 -9.17 6.70 -2.65
N LEU A 26 -8.31 5.74 -3.01
CA LEU A 26 -8.18 5.29 -4.40
C LEU A 26 -9.46 4.60 -4.91
N GLU A 27 -10.12 3.83 -4.05
CA GLU A 27 -11.33 3.06 -4.38
C GLU A 27 -12.64 3.86 -4.18
N CYS A 28 -12.56 5.09 -3.68
CA CYS A 28 -13.72 5.93 -3.45
C CYS A 28 -14.44 6.28 -4.76
N ASP A 29 -15.77 6.25 -4.74
CA ASP A 29 -16.60 6.69 -5.86
C ASP A 29 -16.77 8.22 -5.79
N TYR A 30 -15.88 8.93 -6.45
CA TYR A 30 -15.86 10.40 -6.46
C TYR A 30 -17.03 11.01 -7.22
N ASP A 31 -17.54 10.34 -8.24
CA ASP A 31 -18.73 10.82 -8.97
C ASP A 31 -19.95 10.82 -8.04
N ARG A 32 -20.15 9.73 -7.32
CA ARG A 32 -21.24 9.63 -6.35
C ARG A 32 -21.06 10.64 -5.20
N LEU A 33 -19.82 10.82 -4.75
CA LEU A 33 -19.51 11.80 -3.70
C LEU A 33 -19.87 13.22 -4.14
N ASP A 34 -19.51 13.60 -5.35
CA ASP A 34 -19.84 14.92 -5.89
C ASP A 34 -21.36 15.10 -6.02
N ASP A 35 -22.06 14.08 -6.51
CA ASP A 35 -23.53 14.13 -6.61
C ASP A 35 -24.19 14.35 -5.25
N LEU A 36 -23.74 13.65 -4.21
CA LEU A 36 -24.27 13.78 -2.85
C LEU A 36 -23.92 15.11 -2.19
N ARG A 37 -22.77 15.68 -2.53
CA ARG A 37 -22.38 17.01 -2.04
C ARG A 37 -23.26 18.11 -2.63
N ASP A 38 -23.68 17.95 -3.89
CA ASP A 38 -24.57 18.92 -4.54
C ASP A 38 -25.99 18.83 -3.99
N ASP A 39 -26.50 17.62 -3.81
CA ASP A 39 -27.85 17.39 -3.28
C ASP A 39 -27.88 16.06 -2.52
N CYS A 40 -28.03 16.13 -1.21
CA CYS A 40 -28.03 14.93 -0.35
C CYS A 40 -29.40 14.78 0.33
N PRO A 41 -30.24 13.82 -0.13
CA PRO A 41 -31.45 13.46 0.61
C PRO A 41 -31.13 12.96 2.03
N ASP A 42 -32.04 13.16 2.96
CA ASP A 42 -31.83 12.79 4.36
C ASP A 42 -31.51 11.30 4.55
N ASP A 43 -32.07 10.43 3.73
CA ASP A 43 -31.84 8.97 3.78
C ASP A 43 -30.49 8.54 3.19
N GLU A 44 -29.75 9.47 2.54
CA GLU A 44 -28.42 9.20 1.95
C GLU A 44 -27.27 9.89 2.69
N ARG A 45 -27.54 10.52 3.86
CA ARG A 45 -26.49 11.20 4.63
C ARG A 45 -25.41 10.26 5.14
N ASP A 46 -25.78 9.04 5.50
CA ASP A 46 -24.81 8.02 5.96
C ASP A 46 -23.88 7.61 4.82
N GLU A 47 -24.41 7.49 3.60
CA GLU A 47 -23.61 7.20 2.41
C GLU A 47 -22.63 8.35 2.13
N LEU A 48 -23.08 9.60 2.21
CA LEU A 48 -22.21 10.77 2.05
C LEU A 48 -21.07 10.76 3.06
N ALA A 49 -21.39 10.52 4.34
CA ALA A 49 -20.37 10.47 5.39
C ALA A 49 -19.35 9.35 5.14
N ALA A 50 -19.80 8.18 4.68
CA ALA A 50 -18.91 7.06 4.34
C ALA A 50 -17.99 7.40 3.18
N LEU A 51 -18.50 8.03 2.13
CA LEU A 51 -17.69 8.46 0.98
C LEU A 51 -16.68 9.53 1.36
N GLU A 52 -17.06 10.50 2.17
CA GLU A 52 -16.15 11.54 2.66
C GLU A 52 -15.03 10.95 3.52
N LYS A 53 -15.35 9.96 4.35
CA LYS A 53 -14.35 9.24 5.16
C LYS A 53 -13.38 8.47 4.26
N SER A 54 -13.87 7.80 3.22
CA SER A 54 -13.03 7.05 2.27
C SER A 54 -12.11 7.98 1.48
N ALA A 55 -12.63 9.10 1.00
CA ALA A 55 -11.82 10.07 0.25
C ALA A 55 -10.77 10.76 1.13
N GLY A 56 -11.04 10.94 2.43
CA GLY A 56 -10.15 11.65 3.33
C GLY A 56 -9.90 13.07 2.83
N ASP A 57 -8.63 13.43 2.66
CA ASP A 57 -8.22 14.75 2.16
C ASP A 57 -8.12 14.82 0.64
N CYS A 58 -8.37 13.71 -0.07
CA CYS A 58 -8.27 13.68 -1.53
C CYS A 58 -9.46 14.37 -2.18
N GLU A 59 -9.18 15.19 -3.19
CA GLU A 59 -10.20 15.93 -3.91
C GLU A 59 -10.87 15.08 -5.01
N ASP A 60 -10.07 14.20 -5.63
CA ASP A 60 -10.52 13.35 -6.74
C ASP A 60 -9.62 12.11 -6.87
N LEU A 61 -9.91 11.27 -7.86
CA LEU A 61 -9.14 10.05 -8.11
C LEU A 61 -7.69 10.37 -8.48
N ASP A 62 -7.46 11.39 -9.28
CA ASP A 62 -6.09 11.78 -9.68
C ASP A 62 -5.26 12.17 -8.46
N ASP A 63 -5.85 12.88 -7.52
CA ASP A 63 -5.19 13.25 -6.25
C ASP A 63 -4.85 12.01 -5.43
N ALA A 64 -5.78 11.05 -5.32
CA ALA A 64 -5.56 9.80 -4.61
C ALA A 64 -4.43 8.98 -5.25
N GLN A 65 -4.40 8.87 -6.57
CA GLN A 65 -3.35 8.16 -7.30
C GLN A 65 -1.99 8.82 -7.11
N ARG A 66 -1.93 10.14 -7.18
CA ARG A 66 -0.69 10.89 -6.99
C ARG A 66 -0.12 10.68 -5.60
N ARG A 67 -0.96 10.69 -4.57
CA ARG A 67 -0.51 10.49 -3.18
C ARG A 67 0.11 9.12 -2.97
N ILE A 68 -0.47 8.08 -3.58
CA ILE A 68 0.11 6.74 -3.55
C ILE A 68 1.47 6.73 -4.25
N GLN A 69 1.57 7.30 -5.44
CA GLN A 69 2.82 7.29 -6.22
C GLN A 69 3.95 8.07 -5.56
N GLU A 70 3.63 9.08 -4.77
CA GLU A 70 4.62 9.90 -4.04
C GLU A 70 4.96 9.34 -2.66
N ASP A 71 4.21 8.35 -2.16
CA ASP A 71 4.35 7.84 -0.79
C ASP A 71 5.64 7.04 -0.56
N PRO A 72 6.03 6.07 -1.42
CA PRO A 72 7.22 5.27 -1.14
C PRO A 72 8.51 6.07 -1.22
N LEU A 73 9.47 5.70 -0.37
CA LEU A 73 10.82 6.24 -0.42
C LEU A 73 11.58 5.71 -1.63
N CYS A 74 11.42 4.42 -1.94
CA CYS A 74 11.97 3.84 -3.16
C CYS A 74 11.25 2.53 -3.49
N ILE A 75 11.39 2.11 -4.75
CA ILE A 75 10.86 0.84 -5.25
C ILE A 75 12.02 0.12 -5.94
N GLU A 76 12.22 -1.15 -5.59
CA GLU A 76 13.26 -1.98 -6.16
C GLU A 76 12.66 -3.28 -6.68
N VAL A 77 13.29 -3.84 -7.70
CA VAL A 77 12.91 -5.15 -8.27
C VAL A 77 14.14 -6.02 -8.39
N ARG A 78 13.93 -7.33 -8.41
CA ARG A 78 15.00 -8.28 -8.71
C ARG A 78 14.47 -9.46 -9.51
N SER A 79 15.35 -10.04 -10.32
CA SER A 79 15.04 -11.23 -11.12
C SER A 79 15.08 -12.47 -10.25
N ASN A 80 14.35 -13.50 -10.68
CA ASN A 80 14.43 -14.83 -10.09
C ASN A 80 15.77 -15.50 -10.44
N TRP A 81 16.13 -16.54 -9.70
CA TRP A 81 17.27 -17.38 -10.05
C TRP A 81 17.07 -18.00 -11.42
N GLN A 82 18.11 -17.94 -12.28
CA GLN A 82 18.07 -18.45 -13.64
C GLN A 82 19.33 -19.27 -13.93
N PRO A 83 19.25 -20.33 -14.77
CA PRO A 83 20.44 -21.05 -15.21
C PRO A 83 21.40 -20.14 -16.00
N PRO A 84 22.70 -20.42 -15.99
CA PRO A 84 23.64 -19.68 -16.83
C PRO A 84 23.28 -19.76 -18.30
N GLY A 85 23.44 -18.66 -19.03
CA GLY A 85 23.19 -18.61 -20.47
C GLY A 85 21.75 -18.44 -20.90
N VAL A 86 20.83 -18.25 -19.95
CA VAL A 86 19.42 -17.97 -20.22
C VAL A 86 19.25 -16.46 -20.39
N THR A 87 18.37 -16.04 -21.31
CA THR A 87 18.00 -14.65 -21.46
C THR A 87 17.30 -14.15 -20.20
N LEU A 88 17.64 -12.93 -19.74
CA LEU A 88 17.02 -12.36 -18.57
C LEU A 88 15.52 -12.24 -18.75
N GLU A 89 14.76 -12.79 -17.81
CA GLU A 89 13.33 -12.68 -17.78
C GLU A 89 12.91 -11.39 -17.06
N PRO A 90 11.62 -10.99 -17.16
CA PRO A 90 11.10 -9.87 -16.37
C PRO A 90 11.34 -10.09 -14.88
N PRO A 91 11.38 -8.99 -14.07
CA PRO A 91 11.56 -9.10 -12.62
C PRO A 91 10.55 -10.05 -12.00
N GLY A 92 10.98 -10.85 -11.02
CA GLY A 92 10.13 -11.79 -10.33
C GLY A 92 9.73 -11.37 -8.93
N GLU A 93 10.40 -10.36 -8.37
CA GLU A 93 10.13 -9.87 -7.02
C GLU A 93 10.23 -8.36 -6.96
N TYR A 94 9.49 -7.76 -6.03
CA TYR A 94 9.52 -6.32 -5.80
C TYR A 94 9.65 -6.01 -4.31
N CYS A 95 10.14 -4.79 -4.01
CA CYS A 95 10.24 -4.24 -2.68
C CYS A 95 9.87 -2.77 -2.72
N ILE A 96 8.89 -2.37 -1.92
CA ILE A 96 8.48 -0.97 -1.77
C ILE A 96 8.88 -0.53 -0.38
N LEU A 97 9.88 0.35 -0.27
CA LEU A 97 10.31 0.89 1.01
C LEU A 97 9.47 2.10 1.36
N LEU A 98 8.76 2.03 2.49
CA LEU A 98 7.84 3.08 2.94
C LEU A 98 8.45 3.98 4.00
N GLN A 99 9.27 3.43 4.88
CA GLN A 99 9.85 4.16 6.00
C GLN A 99 11.22 3.59 6.35
N THR A 100 12.15 4.46 6.75
CA THR A 100 13.49 4.06 7.20
C THR A 100 13.97 5.04 8.28
N GLY A 101 15.15 4.78 8.83
CA GLY A 101 15.78 5.70 9.77
C GLY A 101 15.50 5.40 11.24
N GLY A 102 15.31 4.17 11.62
CA GLY A 102 14.97 3.70 12.96
C GLY A 102 13.96 2.59 12.79
N PRO A 103 12.67 2.83 13.06
CA PRO A 103 11.65 1.94 12.52
C PRO A 103 11.67 1.98 11.00
N ALA A 104 11.61 0.81 10.39
CA ALA A 104 11.55 0.70 8.94
C ALA A 104 10.35 -0.15 8.54
N VAL A 105 9.74 0.18 7.40
CA VAL A 105 8.55 -0.50 6.89
C VAL A 105 8.72 -0.70 5.39
N ARG A 106 8.40 -1.90 4.92
CA ARG A 106 8.41 -2.21 3.48
C ARG A 106 7.29 -3.17 3.12
N ILE A 107 6.94 -3.18 1.84
CA ILE A 107 6.11 -4.22 1.24
C ILE A 107 7.00 -5.03 0.31
N ILE A 108 6.98 -6.34 0.45
CA ILE A 108 7.65 -7.25 -0.48
C ILE A 108 6.64 -8.20 -1.11
N GLY A 109 6.98 -8.71 -2.28
CA GLY A 109 6.13 -9.69 -2.93
C GLY A 109 6.71 -10.16 -4.24
N THR A 110 5.92 -10.96 -4.93
CA THR A 110 6.29 -11.55 -6.22
C THR A 110 5.55 -10.87 -7.36
N LEU A 111 6.17 -10.91 -8.53
CA LEU A 111 5.63 -10.34 -9.76
C LEU A 111 5.39 -11.47 -10.77
N HIS A 112 4.33 -11.32 -11.56
CA HIS A 112 4.08 -12.14 -12.73
C HIS A 112 3.71 -11.20 -13.88
N ASN A 113 4.48 -11.25 -14.97
CA ASN A 113 4.31 -10.31 -16.10
C ASN A 113 4.29 -8.86 -15.65
N ASN A 114 5.21 -8.49 -14.73
CA ASN A 114 5.38 -7.15 -14.16
C ASN A 114 4.19 -6.68 -13.29
N GLU A 115 3.33 -7.60 -12.87
CA GLU A 115 2.21 -7.28 -11.99
C GLU A 115 2.36 -7.98 -10.63
N PRO A 116 2.12 -7.27 -9.51
CA PRO A 116 2.17 -7.91 -8.19
C PRO A 116 1.13 -9.01 -8.06
N VAL A 117 1.56 -10.19 -7.62
CA VAL A 117 0.67 -11.34 -7.36
C VAL A 117 0.68 -11.74 -5.89
N SER A 118 1.59 -11.19 -5.10
CA SER A 118 1.60 -11.33 -3.65
C SER A 118 2.12 -10.07 -3.00
N ALA A 119 1.78 -9.84 -1.75
CA ALA A 119 2.24 -8.70 -0.98
C ALA A 119 2.28 -9.05 0.51
N MET A 120 3.37 -8.67 1.17
CA MET A 120 3.55 -8.82 2.61
C MET A 120 4.13 -7.54 3.18
N LEU A 121 3.48 -7.00 4.20
CA LEU A 121 4.00 -5.86 4.95
C LEU A 121 5.01 -6.36 5.97
N GLN A 122 6.21 -5.77 5.96
CA GLN A 122 7.27 -6.11 6.90
C GLN A 122 7.73 -4.89 7.67
N THR A 123 8.09 -5.12 8.93
CA THR A 123 8.56 -4.09 9.83
C THR A 123 9.92 -4.46 10.41
N GLN A 124 10.70 -3.45 10.74
CA GLN A 124 11.99 -3.60 11.39
C GLN A 124 12.18 -2.47 12.39
N ASP A 125 12.77 -2.78 13.54
CA ASP A 125 13.20 -1.80 14.52
C ASP A 125 14.69 -2.02 14.80
N TRP A 126 15.32 -1.13 15.56
CA TRP A 126 16.73 -1.23 15.88
C TRP A 126 17.09 -2.62 16.43
N GLY A 127 18.03 -3.29 15.76
CA GLY A 127 18.54 -4.59 16.19
C GLY A 127 17.65 -5.78 15.89
N THR A 128 16.54 -5.62 15.18
CA THR A 128 15.69 -6.73 14.76
C THR A 128 15.89 -7.04 13.28
N SER A 129 15.52 -8.26 12.87
CA SER A 129 15.38 -8.62 11.46
C SER A 129 14.06 -8.09 10.92
N TRP A 130 13.91 -8.07 9.59
CA TRP A 130 12.61 -7.82 8.98
C TRP A 130 11.62 -8.88 9.44
N THR A 131 10.46 -8.42 9.90
CA THR A 131 9.43 -9.27 10.50
C THR A 131 8.10 -9.04 9.77
N ASP A 132 7.44 -10.12 9.39
CA ASP A 132 6.13 -10.04 8.75
C ASP A 132 5.10 -9.45 9.72
N TYR A 133 4.30 -8.50 9.23
CA TYR A 133 3.15 -8.00 9.97
C TYR A 133 1.97 -8.93 9.70
N GLY A 134 1.65 -9.79 10.67
CA GLY A 134 0.70 -10.90 10.48
C GLY A 134 -0.76 -10.49 10.28
N ASP A 135 -1.12 -9.28 10.69
CA ASP A 135 -2.50 -8.77 10.56
C ASP A 135 -2.73 -7.99 9.26
N SER A 136 -1.82 -8.10 8.29
CA SER A 136 -1.95 -7.36 7.03
C SER A 136 -3.07 -7.91 6.15
N ASN A 137 -3.76 -6.99 5.47
CA ASN A 137 -4.77 -7.32 4.47
C ASN A 137 -4.08 -7.42 3.11
N ALA A 138 -3.90 -8.65 2.61
CA ALA A 138 -3.18 -8.91 1.35
C ALA A 138 -3.85 -8.22 0.15
N ASP A 139 -5.16 -8.21 0.08
CA ASP A 139 -5.89 -7.59 -1.04
C ASP A 139 -5.66 -6.07 -1.05
N MET A 140 -5.70 -5.44 0.11
CA MET A 140 -5.41 -4.00 0.23
C MET A 140 -3.97 -3.70 -0.18
N LEU A 141 -3.01 -4.50 0.27
CA LEU A 141 -1.61 -4.34 -0.09
C LEU A 141 -1.38 -4.54 -1.59
N LEU A 142 -2.06 -5.50 -2.21
CA LEU A 142 -1.98 -5.72 -3.66
C LEU A 142 -2.54 -4.54 -4.45
N THR A 143 -3.63 -3.94 -3.99
CA THR A 143 -4.19 -2.75 -4.62
C THR A 143 -3.19 -1.59 -4.56
N TYR A 144 -2.58 -1.39 -3.41
CA TYR A 144 -1.53 -0.36 -3.25
C TYR A 144 -0.34 -0.64 -4.17
N ALA A 145 0.20 -1.86 -4.13
CA ALA A 145 1.36 -2.25 -4.93
C ALA A 145 1.07 -2.19 -6.43
N GLY A 146 -0.16 -2.46 -6.84
CA GLY A 146 -0.60 -2.40 -8.25
C GLY A 146 -0.62 -0.98 -8.82
N SER A 147 -0.44 0.04 -8.00
CA SER A 147 -0.41 1.45 -8.45
C SER A 147 0.94 1.85 -9.06
N PHE A 148 1.94 0.97 -9.04
CA PHE A 148 3.30 1.27 -9.50
C PHE A 148 3.66 0.45 -10.73
N TRP A 149 4.67 0.94 -11.46
CA TRP A 149 5.20 0.25 -12.64
C TRP A 149 6.51 -0.44 -12.28
N TYR A 150 6.63 -1.72 -12.59
CA TYR A 150 7.79 -2.55 -12.24
C TYR A 150 8.55 -3.06 -13.47
N GLY A 151 8.05 -2.82 -14.65
CA GLY A 151 8.69 -3.25 -15.87
C GLY A 151 9.84 -2.35 -16.30
N ALA A 152 10.69 -2.87 -17.17
CA ALA A 152 11.78 -2.09 -17.77
C ALA A 152 11.34 -1.44 -19.09
#